data_befe3aac7ed64f7c4138fa9916b5787f
#
_entry.id   befe3aac7ed64f7c4138fa9916b5787f
#
_cell.length_a   1.000
_cell.length_b   1.000
_cell.length_c   1.000
_cell.angle_alpha   90.00
_cell.angle_beta   90.00
_cell.angle_gamma   90.00
#
_symmetry.space_group_name_H-M   'P 1'
#
loop_
_entity.id
_entity.type
_entity.pdbx_description
1 polymer ?
#
loop_
_entity_poly.entity_id
_entity_poly.type
_entity_poly.pdbx_seq_one_letter_code
_entity_poly.pdbx_strand_id
1 'polypeptide(L)'
;MILGTDGPAGSGVQPLGMLRMIALLSSLGGIPAELVVCFATGNTARIRGLDCGLVEPGRAADFVFLDRAQHTAGRTLLESIGLGDLPGVGMVMIDWLVRCGRSRNTPPATEVPMVVGAH
;
A
#
# COMPACT_ATOMS: atom_id res chain seq x y z
N MET A 1 -11.51 -12.53 3.62
CA MET A 1 -10.20 -12.63 4.26
C MET A 1 -9.68 -11.23 4.60
N ILE A 2 -9.01 -11.09 5.72
CA ILE A 2 -8.30 -9.87 6.07
C ILE A 2 -6.82 -10.19 6.27
N LEU A 3 -5.98 -9.17 6.21
CA LEU A 3 -4.54 -9.31 6.28
C LEU A 3 -3.98 -8.43 7.41
N GLY A 4 -3.11 -9.00 8.24
CA GLY A 4 -2.45 -8.27 9.31
C GLY A 4 -1.04 -8.78 9.53
N THR A 5 -0.22 -7.99 10.20
CA THR A 5 1.18 -8.33 10.48
C THR A 5 1.40 -8.81 11.90
N ASP A 6 0.39 -8.73 12.75
CA ASP A 6 0.42 -9.12 14.18
C ASP A 6 1.45 -8.32 15.00
N GLY A 7 1.88 -7.18 14.51
CA GLY A 7 2.76 -6.30 15.25
C GLY A 7 4.18 -6.84 15.44
N PRO A 8 5.09 -6.01 15.97
CA PRO A 8 6.49 -6.39 16.15
C PRO A 8 6.80 -7.03 17.50
N ALA A 9 5.83 -7.16 18.40
CA ALA A 9 6.08 -7.66 19.75
C ALA A 9 6.61 -9.11 19.72
N GLY A 10 7.78 -9.32 20.27
CA GLY A 10 8.41 -10.64 20.36
C GLY A 10 9.15 -11.10 19.11
N SER A 11 8.97 -10.46 17.97
CA SER A 11 9.63 -10.85 16.71
C SER A 11 10.50 -9.77 16.11
N GLY A 12 10.70 -8.65 16.81
CA GLY A 12 11.49 -7.54 16.33
C GLY A 12 10.72 -6.65 15.36
N VAL A 13 11.38 -5.60 14.89
CA VAL A 13 10.79 -4.63 13.96
C VAL A 13 10.81 -5.20 12.56
N GLN A 14 9.65 -5.16 11.89
CA GLN A 14 9.52 -5.57 10.49
C GLN A 14 9.06 -4.37 9.65
N PRO A 15 10.00 -3.54 9.18
CA PRO A 15 9.62 -2.38 8.37
C PRO A 15 8.94 -2.83 7.08
N LEU A 16 7.93 -2.07 6.66
CA LEU A 16 7.14 -2.35 5.45
C LEU A 16 6.41 -3.70 5.51
N GLY A 17 6.08 -4.17 6.72
CA GLY A 17 5.51 -5.51 6.92
C GLY A 17 4.27 -5.76 6.09
N MET A 18 3.34 -4.80 6.01
CA MET A 18 2.11 -4.97 5.24
C MET A 18 2.40 -5.06 3.73
N LEU A 19 3.27 -4.20 3.21
CA LEU A 19 3.64 -4.26 1.78
C LEU A 19 4.36 -5.57 1.45
N ARG A 20 5.23 -6.03 2.34
CA ARG A 20 5.91 -7.32 2.16
C ARG A 20 4.93 -8.49 2.17
N MET A 21 3.93 -8.45 3.05
CA MET A 21 2.93 -9.50 3.13
C MET A 21 2.06 -9.53 1.88
N ILE A 22 1.68 -8.36 1.36
CA ILE A 22 0.93 -8.26 0.11
C ILE A 22 1.74 -8.88 -1.04
N ALA A 23 3.00 -8.51 -1.18
CA ALA A 23 3.88 -9.04 -2.22
C ALA A 23 4.08 -10.56 -2.07
N LEU A 24 4.25 -11.04 -0.85
CA LEU A 24 4.45 -12.46 -0.59
C LEU A 24 3.24 -13.30 -0.98
N LEU A 25 2.05 -12.88 -0.55
CA LEU A 25 0.82 -13.60 -0.85
C LEU A 25 0.50 -13.59 -2.34
N SER A 26 0.78 -12.48 -3.02
CA SER A 26 0.53 -12.40 -4.45
C SER A 26 1.52 -13.23 -5.25
N SER A 27 2.82 -13.18 -4.90
CA SER A 27 3.84 -13.88 -5.67
C SER A 27 3.92 -15.37 -5.37
N LEU A 28 4.00 -15.76 -4.09
CA LEU A 28 4.14 -17.15 -3.69
C LEU A 28 2.79 -17.83 -3.47
N GLY A 29 1.80 -17.10 -2.99
CA GLY A 29 0.47 -17.65 -2.74
C GLY A 29 -0.41 -17.75 -3.98
N GLY A 30 -0.01 -17.14 -5.10
CA GLY A 30 -0.78 -17.19 -6.33
C GLY A 30 -2.09 -16.41 -6.29
N ILE A 31 -2.28 -15.52 -5.32
CA ILE A 31 -3.49 -14.71 -5.19
C ILE A 31 -3.32 -13.43 -6.03
N PRO A 32 -4.29 -13.07 -6.87
CA PRO A 32 -4.19 -11.83 -7.65
C PRO A 32 -3.92 -10.61 -6.75
N ALA A 33 -2.99 -9.76 -7.17
CA ALA A 33 -2.55 -8.62 -6.36
C ALA A 33 -3.69 -7.69 -5.98
N GLU A 34 -4.64 -7.45 -6.87
CA GLU A 34 -5.81 -6.62 -6.60
C GLU A 34 -6.67 -7.16 -5.45
N LEU A 35 -6.74 -8.49 -5.29
CA LEU A 35 -7.48 -9.09 -4.18
C LEU A 35 -6.70 -8.97 -2.87
N VAL A 36 -5.38 -9.18 -2.92
CA VAL A 36 -4.56 -9.10 -1.70
C VAL A 36 -4.59 -7.68 -1.13
N VAL A 37 -4.57 -6.67 -1.97
CA VAL A 37 -4.70 -5.27 -1.53
C VAL A 37 -6.05 -5.07 -0.83
N CYS A 38 -7.13 -5.65 -1.35
CA CYS A 38 -8.45 -5.55 -0.71
C CYS A 38 -8.45 -6.19 0.68
N PHE A 39 -7.72 -7.28 0.90
CA PHE A 39 -7.63 -7.92 2.21
C PHE A 39 -7.03 -6.98 3.26
N ALA A 40 -6.09 -6.15 2.86
CA ALA A 40 -5.42 -5.20 3.77
C ALA A 40 -6.20 -3.88 3.93
N THR A 41 -7.14 -3.57 3.06
CA THR A 41 -7.83 -2.28 3.03
C THR A 41 -9.34 -2.43 3.24
N GLY A 42 -10.11 -2.58 2.17
CA GLY A 42 -11.56 -2.56 2.23
C GLY A 42 -12.16 -3.68 3.06
N ASN A 43 -11.61 -4.90 2.97
CA ASN A 43 -12.10 -6.03 3.76
C ASN A 43 -11.85 -5.82 5.25
N THR A 44 -10.68 -5.31 5.61
CA THR A 44 -10.36 -4.99 7.01
C THR A 44 -11.30 -3.90 7.53
N ALA A 45 -11.49 -2.84 6.74
CA ALA A 45 -12.37 -1.75 7.12
C ALA A 45 -13.81 -2.24 7.35
N ARG A 46 -14.32 -3.10 6.48
CA ARG A 46 -15.68 -3.64 6.59
C ARG A 46 -15.85 -4.49 7.84
N ILE A 47 -14.90 -5.37 8.11
CA ILE A 47 -14.99 -6.29 9.26
C ILE A 47 -14.83 -5.54 10.56
N ARG A 48 -13.99 -4.52 10.61
CA ARG A 48 -13.72 -3.75 11.83
C ARG A 48 -14.59 -2.49 11.97
N GLY A 49 -15.45 -2.18 10.99
CA GLY A 49 -16.31 -1.01 11.03
C GLY A 49 -15.56 0.31 10.97
N LEU A 50 -14.49 0.38 10.18
CA LEU A 50 -13.68 1.60 10.03
C LEU A 50 -14.24 2.48 8.92
N ASP A 51 -14.01 3.79 9.02
CA ASP A 51 -14.39 4.77 7.99
C ASP A 51 -13.29 5.01 6.95
N CYS A 52 -12.24 4.23 6.97
CA CYS A 52 -11.11 4.27 6.05
C CYS A 52 -10.99 2.96 5.27
N GLY A 53 -9.96 2.80 4.46
CA GLY A 53 -9.68 1.58 3.72
C GLY A 53 -10.40 1.46 2.39
N LEU A 54 -11.29 2.40 2.05
CA LEU A 54 -11.99 2.45 0.78
C LEU A 54 -11.99 3.89 0.26
N VAL A 55 -11.85 4.04 -1.04
CA VAL A 55 -11.93 5.35 -1.70
C VAL A 55 -13.37 5.54 -2.15
N GLU A 56 -14.17 6.19 -1.30
CA GLU A 56 -15.55 6.51 -1.62
C GLU A 56 -16.00 7.75 -0.84
N PRO A 57 -17.04 8.46 -1.32
CA PRO A 57 -17.56 9.62 -0.61
C PRO A 57 -18.02 9.27 0.81
N GLY A 58 -17.74 10.15 1.76
CA GLY A 58 -18.09 9.94 3.17
C GLY A 58 -17.07 9.19 3.99
N ARG A 59 -16.02 8.69 3.36
CA ARG A 59 -14.92 8.03 4.06
C ARG A 59 -13.80 9.02 4.39
N ALA A 60 -12.94 8.65 5.36
CA ALA A 60 -11.77 9.45 5.70
C ALA A 60 -10.87 9.64 4.48
N ALA A 61 -10.29 10.84 4.35
CA ALA A 61 -9.38 11.17 3.24
C ALA A 61 -7.96 10.72 3.57
N ASP A 62 -7.78 9.40 3.68
CA ASP A 62 -6.51 8.76 3.98
C ASP A 62 -6.07 7.96 2.76
N PHE A 63 -4.99 8.39 2.12
CA PHE A 63 -4.51 7.80 0.89
C PHE A 63 -3.02 7.49 0.95
N VAL A 64 -2.65 6.36 0.38
CA VAL A 64 -1.26 6.06 0.05
C VAL A 64 -1.16 5.95 -1.46
N PHE A 65 -0.29 6.74 -2.06
CA PHE A 65 -0.06 6.72 -3.50
C PHE A 65 1.12 5.80 -3.79
N LEU A 66 0.85 4.72 -4.47
CA LEU A 66 1.83 3.69 -4.80
C LEU A 66 2.01 3.62 -6.30
N ASP A 67 3.24 3.32 -6.71
CA ASP A 67 3.50 2.94 -8.09
C ASP A 67 4.60 1.89 -8.11
N ARG A 68 4.78 1.27 -9.25
CA ARG A 68 5.83 0.26 -9.40
C ARG A 68 7.20 0.89 -9.13
N ALA A 69 8.08 0.11 -8.52
CA ALA A 69 9.44 0.55 -8.27
C ALA A 69 10.21 0.68 -9.58
N GLN A 70 11.19 1.58 -9.62
CA GLN A 70 11.98 1.82 -10.83
C GLN A 70 12.77 0.58 -11.27
N HIS A 71 13.14 -0.30 -10.35
CA HIS A 71 13.94 -1.47 -10.65
C HIS A 71 13.13 -2.71 -11.07
N THR A 72 11.79 -2.62 -11.00
CA THR A 72 10.95 -3.79 -11.26
C THR A 72 10.90 -4.16 -12.74
N ALA A 73 10.78 -5.46 -13.03
CA ALA A 73 10.48 -5.95 -14.36
C ALA A 73 8.99 -5.86 -14.71
N GLY A 74 8.12 -5.61 -13.74
CA GLY A 74 6.68 -5.48 -13.96
C GLY A 74 6.34 -4.21 -14.71
N ARG A 75 5.34 -4.29 -15.59
CA ARG A 75 4.90 -3.16 -16.40
C ARG A 75 3.91 -2.26 -15.68
N THR A 76 3.20 -2.82 -14.70
CA THR A 76 2.22 -2.10 -13.89
C THR A 76 2.52 -2.35 -12.42
N LEU A 77 1.87 -1.56 -11.54
CA LEU A 77 1.99 -1.76 -10.11
C LEU A 77 1.54 -3.16 -9.70
N LEU A 78 0.38 -3.59 -10.15
CA LEU A 78 -0.18 -4.89 -9.77
C LEU A 78 0.69 -6.04 -10.29
N GLU A 79 1.20 -5.93 -11.50
CA GLU A 79 2.11 -6.93 -12.06
C GLU A 79 3.40 -7.01 -11.23
N SER A 80 3.96 -5.88 -10.82
CA SER A 80 5.18 -5.86 -10.01
C SER A 80 4.96 -6.50 -8.63
N ILE A 81 3.81 -6.27 -8.00
CA ILE A 81 3.45 -6.91 -6.74
C ILE A 81 3.34 -8.43 -6.94
N GLY A 82 2.75 -8.87 -8.03
CA GLY A 82 2.64 -10.29 -8.38
C GLY A 82 4.00 -10.96 -8.60
N LEU A 83 5.02 -10.21 -8.96
CA LEU A 83 6.39 -10.69 -9.07
C LEU A 83 7.12 -10.72 -7.72
N GLY A 84 6.51 -10.20 -6.67
CA GLY A 84 7.11 -10.14 -5.33
C GLY A 84 7.87 -8.84 -5.05
N ASP A 85 7.81 -7.86 -5.95
CA ASP A 85 8.49 -6.59 -5.75
C ASP A 85 7.68 -5.65 -4.86
N LEU A 86 8.35 -4.93 -3.97
CA LEU A 86 7.72 -3.90 -3.17
C LEU A 86 7.43 -2.68 -4.04
N PRO A 87 6.25 -2.06 -3.89
CA PRO A 87 5.97 -0.81 -4.58
C PRO A 87 6.72 0.37 -3.97
N GLY A 88 6.89 1.43 -4.73
CA GLY A 88 7.37 2.70 -4.21
C GLY A 88 6.22 3.53 -3.68
N VAL A 89 6.40 4.10 -2.49
CA VAL A 89 5.44 5.03 -1.90
C VAL A 89 5.83 6.45 -2.34
N GLY A 90 4.96 7.07 -3.14
CA GLY A 90 5.20 8.42 -3.66
C GLY A 90 4.62 9.52 -2.79
N MET A 91 3.58 9.22 -2.01
CA MET A 91 2.94 10.20 -1.13
C MET A 91 2.02 9.49 -0.15
N VAL A 92 1.93 10.04 1.05
CA VAL A 92 0.94 9.63 2.06
C VAL A 92 0.13 10.85 2.46
N MET A 93 -1.19 10.75 2.37
CA MET A 93 -2.12 11.80 2.78
C MET A 93 -3.02 11.26 3.89
N ILE A 94 -3.19 12.02 4.95
CA ILE A 94 -4.09 11.70 6.06
C ILE A 94 -4.92 12.93 6.36
N ASP A 95 -6.23 12.79 6.42
CA ASP A 95 -7.18 13.89 6.67
C ASP A 95 -6.97 15.06 5.71
N TRP A 96 -6.83 14.75 4.42
CA TRP A 96 -6.60 15.74 3.35
C TRP A 96 -5.27 16.47 3.42
N LEU A 97 -4.37 16.10 4.34
CA LEU A 97 -3.06 16.73 4.45
C LEU A 97 -1.95 15.78 4.00
N VAL A 98 -1.06 16.27 3.16
CA VAL A 98 0.13 15.51 2.76
C VAL A 98 1.04 15.39 3.98
N ARG A 99 1.18 14.18 4.50
CA ARG A 99 2.01 13.92 5.69
C ARG A 99 3.42 13.51 5.33
N CYS A 100 3.58 12.91 4.17
CA CYS A 100 4.86 12.41 3.71
C CYS A 100 4.88 12.48 2.19
N GLY A 101 5.96 12.97 1.64
CA GLY A 101 6.20 12.88 0.21
C GLY A 101 6.77 11.50 -0.13
N ARG A 102 7.74 11.46 -1.03
CA ARG A 102 8.39 10.19 -1.38
C ARG A 102 8.96 9.51 -0.15
N SER A 103 8.60 8.24 0.06
CA SER A 103 9.15 7.47 1.17
C SER A 103 10.61 7.10 0.89
N ARG A 104 11.45 7.22 1.92
CA ARG A 104 12.86 6.77 1.85
C ARG A 104 12.99 5.28 2.11
N ASN A 105 11.99 4.66 2.73
CA ASN A 105 12.04 3.27 3.16
C ASN A 105 11.55 2.29 2.11
N THR A 106 10.89 2.77 1.06
CA THR A 106 10.48 1.95 -0.08
C THR A 106 11.41 2.21 -1.26
N PRO A 107 11.46 1.28 -2.23
CA PRO A 107 12.14 1.56 -3.48
C PRO A 107 11.56 2.79 -4.17
N PRO A 108 12.35 3.54 -4.96
CA PRO A 108 11.82 4.69 -5.67
C PRO A 108 10.68 4.31 -6.62
N ALA A 109 9.57 5.04 -6.52
CA ALA A 109 8.45 4.86 -7.44
C ALA A 109 8.80 5.40 -8.82
N THR A 110 8.21 4.81 -9.85
CA THR A 110 8.40 5.26 -11.24
C THR A 110 7.77 6.62 -11.44
N GLU A 111 6.56 6.80 -10.92
CA GLU A 111 5.85 8.07 -10.96
C GLU A 111 5.50 8.52 -9.55
N VAL A 112 5.53 9.82 -9.31
CA VAL A 112 5.24 10.41 -8.01
C VAL A 112 4.16 11.47 -8.20
N PRO A 113 3.12 11.46 -7.33
CA PRO A 113 2.07 12.47 -7.41
C PRO A 113 2.62 13.88 -7.18
N MET A 114 2.04 14.84 -7.87
CA MET A 114 2.31 16.26 -7.65
C MET A 114 1.05 16.93 -7.12
N VAL A 115 1.22 17.79 -6.11
CA VAL A 115 0.13 18.62 -5.61
C VAL A 115 0.06 19.89 -6.46
N VAL A 116 -1.04 20.05 -7.19
CA VAL A 116 -1.26 21.18 -8.10
C VAL A 116 -2.33 22.08 -7.52
N GLY A 117 -2.05 23.40 -7.52
CA GLY A 117 -3.01 24.37 -6.99
C GLY A 117 -3.15 24.33 -5.48
N ALA A 118 -2.18 23.79 -4.77
CA ALA A 118 -2.18 23.76 -3.31
C ALA A 118 -1.84 25.14 -2.76
N HIS A 119 -2.62 25.59 -1.82
CA HIS A 119 -2.44 26.89 -1.17
C HIS A 119 -2.47 26.75 0.34
#